data_332ddbb51c87d1bd3cd2f6e51ec44758
#
_entry.id   332ddbb51c87d1bd3cd2f6e51ec44758
#
_cell.length_a   1.000
_cell.length_b   1.000
_cell.length_c   1.000
_cell.angle_alpha   90.00
_cell.angle_beta   90.00
_cell.angle_gamma   90.00
#
_symmetry.space_group_name_H-M   'P 1'
#
loop_
_entity.id
_entity.type
_entity.pdbx_description
1 polymer ?
#
loop_
_entity_poly.entity_id
_entity_poly.type
_entity_poly.pdbx_seq_one_letter_code
_entity_poly.pdbx_strand_id
1 'polypeptide(L)'
;MLPDLGLVNLSLLLLALLVLILASGVWIAVGLGLIGFTAMLLTTTVPIGSVLATTVWSASSQWTLAALPLFIWMGEILFRTKLSEEMFRGLSPWLQWLPGRLIHVNVIGCGIFAAVSGSSAATCATIGKISLPELEKRGYDKDMSLGSLAGSGTLGLLIPPSIPMVVYAVTANVSVLQVFLGGFIPGALVMGLYSGYIIIWSLLNPGKTPPRDPPMPFRTKLRESAKLLPCLLLIVAVFFSLVLGFATATECAAWGVAGALLLAWWSGTLTRASFFESVMSATRLTCMIMLILAGAAYTTAAMAYTGIPAALAEWVKGQDLTPGMLALYLSVMYIILGCLIDGISMIVLTAVIVLPMVKQAGMDLVWFGVYLVIHVEMAQVTPPVGFNLFVLQNMSGRDTFTVARAAFPFFLLLIVAVFIITEFPRIVLFLPKLAFPD
;
A
#
# COMPACT_ATOMS: atom_id res chain seq x y z
N MET A 1 19.58 31.26 23.07
CA MET A 1 18.63 30.31 23.66
C MET A 1 17.31 31.05 23.82
N LEU A 2 16.29 30.60 23.13
CA LEU A 2 14.92 31.05 23.40
C LEU A 2 14.52 30.51 24.79
N PRO A 3 13.62 31.18 25.54
CA PRO A 3 13.22 30.75 26.88
C PRO A 3 12.76 29.31 26.83
N ASP A 4 13.04 28.53 27.91
CA ASP A 4 12.65 27.12 28.06
C ASP A 4 11.15 26.95 27.74
N LEU A 5 10.87 26.71 26.47
CA LEU A 5 9.56 26.28 26.03
C LEU A 5 9.41 24.89 26.63
N GLY A 6 8.57 24.74 27.65
CA GLY A 6 8.28 23.41 28.19
C GLY A 6 7.93 22.45 27.09
N LEU A 7 8.23 21.17 27.27
CA LEU A 7 8.11 20.11 26.24
C LEU A 7 6.74 20.11 25.52
N VAL A 8 5.66 20.41 26.27
CA VAL A 8 4.29 20.49 25.74
C VAL A 8 4.15 21.68 24.76
N ASN A 9 4.66 22.86 25.11
CA ASN A 9 4.56 24.03 24.27
C ASN A 9 5.39 23.87 22.98
N LEU A 10 6.58 23.24 23.10
CA LEU A 10 7.40 22.90 21.93
C LEU A 10 6.68 21.90 21.00
N SER A 11 6.04 20.89 21.57
CA SER A 11 5.27 19.89 20.80
C SER A 11 4.11 20.53 20.07
N LEU A 12 3.36 21.41 20.74
CA LEU A 12 2.23 22.13 20.13
C LEU A 12 2.70 23.10 19.04
N LEU A 13 3.82 23.78 19.25
CA LEU A 13 4.42 24.69 18.26
C LEU A 13 4.83 23.92 17.01
N LEU A 14 5.56 22.82 17.15
CA LEU A 14 6.02 22.01 16.01
C LEU A 14 4.83 21.36 15.28
N LEU A 15 3.81 20.89 16.01
CA LEU A 15 2.58 20.36 15.43
C LEU A 15 1.81 21.44 14.66
N ALA A 16 1.61 22.60 15.23
CA ALA A 16 0.94 23.72 14.57
C ALA A 16 1.70 24.15 13.30
N LEU A 17 3.03 24.24 13.39
CA LEU A 17 3.88 24.57 12.24
C LEU A 17 3.78 23.50 11.15
N LEU A 18 3.78 22.20 11.51
CA LEU A 18 3.59 21.10 10.58
C LEU A 18 2.25 21.22 9.83
N VAL A 19 1.16 21.42 10.58
CA VAL A 19 -0.19 21.58 10.00
C VAL A 19 -0.23 22.79 9.06
N LEU A 20 0.34 23.93 9.44
CA LEU A 20 0.40 25.13 8.62
C LEU A 20 1.19 24.90 7.32
N ILE A 21 2.37 24.24 7.41
CA ILE A 21 3.19 23.93 6.24
C ILE A 21 2.45 23.00 5.30
N LEU A 22 1.82 21.94 5.81
CA LEU A 22 1.05 21.00 4.99
C LEU A 22 -0.19 21.66 4.38
N ALA A 23 -0.90 22.50 5.14
CA ALA A 23 -2.06 23.25 4.64
C ALA A 23 -1.70 24.29 3.57
N SER A 24 -0.45 24.77 3.55
CA SER A 24 0.02 25.71 2.52
C SER A 24 0.31 25.05 1.16
N GLY A 25 0.18 23.72 1.04
CA GLY A 25 0.43 22.97 -0.19
C GLY A 25 1.90 22.74 -0.52
N VAL A 26 2.80 22.98 0.44
CA VAL A 26 4.24 22.67 0.29
C VAL A 26 4.42 21.15 0.21
N TRP A 27 5.35 20.72 -0.61
CA TRP A 27 5.70 19.30 -0.73
C TRP A 27 6.09 18.70 0.63
N ILE A 28 5.53 17.57 0.97
CA ILE A 28 5.69 16.90 2.27
C ILE A 28 7.17 16.74 2.64
N ALA A 29 8.01 16.35 1.68
CA ALA A 29 9.45 16.20 1.89
C ALA A 29 10.11 17.50 2.37
N VAL A 30 9.73 18.63 1.78
CA VAL A 30 10.24 19.95 2.17
C VAL A 30 9.65 20.36 3.52
N GLY A 31 8.36 20.11 3.75
CA GLY A 31 7.70 20.34 5.02
C GLY A 31 8.38 19.62 6.18
N LEU A 32 8.67 18.32 6.00
CA LEU A 32 9.43 17.52 6.97
C LEU A 32 10.82 18.14 7.22
N GLY A 33 11.55 18.50 6.17
CA GLY A 33 12.85 19.16 6.32
C GLY A 33 12.80 20.46 7.11
N LEU A 34 11.78 21.28 6.88
CA LEU A 34 11.56 22.53 7.60
C LEU A 34 11.23 22.30 9.07
N ILE A 35 10.41 21.29 9.40
CA ILE A 35 10.11 20.93 10.79
C ILE A 35 11.37 20.46 11.51
N GLY A 36 12.15 19.55 10.89
CA GLY A 36 13.42 19.09 11.45
C GLY A 36 14.40 20.24 11.67
N PHE A 37 14.51 21.16 10.70
CA PHE A 37 15.35 22.34 10.82
C PHE A 37 14.90 23.23 11.99
N THR A 38 13.62 23.54 12.09
CA THR A 38 13.05 24.35 13.16
C THR A 38 13.21 23.67 14.53
N ALA A 39 12.96 22.38 14.62
CA ALA A 39 13.16 21.61 15.85
C ALA A 39 14.61 21.73 16.36
N MET A 40 15.59 21.49 15.49
CA MET A 40 16.99 21.65 15.87
C MET A 40 17.37 23.09 16.23
N LEU A 41 16.89 24.07 15.49
CA LEU A 41 17.16 25.48 15.77
C LEU A 41 16.68 25.91 17.15
N LEU A 42 15.57 25.31 17.62
CA LEU A 42 14.98 25.64 18.93
C LEU A 42 15.60 24.86 20.10
N THR A 43 16.13 23.64 19.84
CA THR A 43 16.47 22.69 20.94
C THR A 43 17.96 22.39 21.09
N THR A 44 18.78 22.65 20.09
CA THR A 44 20.19 22.23 20.13
C THR A 44 21.14 23.28 19.53
N THR A 45 22.39 23.23 19.98
CA THR A 45 23.50 24.02 19.41
C THR A 45 24.34 23.22 18.41
N VAL A 46 23.95 21.96 18.15
CA VAL A 46 24.63 21.10 17.15
C VAL A 46 24.48 21.73 15.76
N PRO A 47 25.54 21.72 14.92
CA PRO A 47 25.47 22.27 13.57
C PRO A 47 24.40 21.58 12.72
N ILE A 48 23.33 22.30 12.43
CA ILE A 48 22.13 21.77 11.72
C ILE A 48 22.52 21.23 10.35
N GLY A 49 23.40 21.93 9.61
CA GLY A 49 23.83 21.52 8.27
C GLY A 49 24.58 20.19 8.25
N SER A 50 25.38 19.89 9.27
CA SER A 50 26.10 18.62 9.36
C SER A 50 25.15 17.46 9.65
N VAL A 51 24.18 17.63 10.55
CA VAL A 51 23.17 16.62 10.82
C VAL A 51 22.29 16.38 9.59
N LEU A 52 21.86 17.44 8.91
CA LEU A 52 21.13 17.34 7.65
C LEU A 52 21.92 16.54 6.62
N ALA A 53 23.16 16.95 6.33
CA ALA A 53 23.98 16.32 5.29
C ALA A 53 24.26 14.84 5.58
N THR A 54 24.68 14.53 6.81
CA THR A 54 25.02 13.14 7.19
C THR A 54 23.80 12.25 7.22
N THR A 55 22.66 12.73 7.72
CA THR A 55 21.42 11.94 7.81
C THR A 55 20.82 11.70 6.43
N VAL A 56 20.73 12.74 5.58
CA VAL A 56 20.22 12.60 4.21
C VAL A 56 21.11 11.66 3.40
N TRP A 57 22.44 11.81 3.51
CA TRP A 57 23.37 10.91 2.85
C TRP A 57 23.20 9.47 3.32
N SER A 58 23.21 9.21 4.63
CA SER A 58 23.05 7.87 5.19
C SER A 58 21.71 7.24 4.80
N ALA A 59 20.63 8.01 4.84
CA ALA A 59 19.31 7.52 4.45
C ALA A 59 19.22 7.22 2.95
N SER A 60 19.87 8.03 2.09
CA SER A 60 19.77 7.89 0.64
C SER A 60 20.74 6.86 0.05
N SER A 61 21.84 6.54 0.75
CA SER A 61 22.88 5.62 0.27
C SER A 61 22.68 4.15 0.67
N GLN A 62 21.53 3.81 1.26
CA GLN A 62 21.23 2.43 1.65
C GLN A 62 20.99 1.54 0.42
N TRP A 63 21.73 0.42 0.33
CA TRP A 63 21.61 -0.53 -0.77
C TRP A 63 20.20 -1.11 -0.93
N THR A 64 19.49 -1.32 0.16
CA THR A 64 18.11 -1.83 0.19
C THR A 64 17.13 -0.93 -0.56
N LEU A 65 17.40 0.38 -0.64
CA LEU A 65 16.58 1.32 -1.39
C LEU A 65 16.63 1.10 -2.91
N ALA A 66 17.66 0.43 -3.44
CA ALA A 66 17.77 0.13 -4.86
C ALA A 66 16.67 -0.86 -5.33
N ALA A 67 16.08 -1.64 -4.43
CA ALA A 67 14.92 -2.48 -4.74
C ALA A 67 13.68 -1.65 -5.12
N LEU A 68 13.50 -0.47 -4.52
CA LEU A 68 12.32 0.38 -4.72
C LEU A 68 12.13 0.81 -6.19
N PRO A 69 13.09 1.49 -6.85
CA PRO A 69 12.94 1.88 -8.26
C PRO A 69 12.74 0.68 -9.18
N LEU A 70 13.36 -0.44 -8.88
CA LEU A 70 13.27 -1.65 -9.71
C LEU A 70 11.88 -2.30 -9.61
N PHE A 71 11.31 -2.47 -8.41
CA PHE A 71 9.94 -2.96 -8.27
C PHE A 71 8.91 -2.01 -8.89
N ILE A 72 9.08 -0.69 -8.71
CA ILE A 72 8.22 0.30 -9.35
C ILE A 72 8.30 0.17 -10.86
N TRP A 73 9.49 0.04 -11.42
CA TRP A 73 9.66 -0.08 -12.87
C TRP A 73 9.13 -1.40 -13.43
N MET A 74 9.32 -2.51 -12.72
CA MET A 74 8.70 -3.79 -13.05
C MET A 74 7.16 -3.64 -13.16
N GLY A 75 6.54 -3.02 -12.17
CA GLY A 75 5.09 -2.75 -12.17
C GLY A 75 4.67 -1.85 -13.33
N GLU A 76 5.42 -0.79 -13.63
CA GLU A 76 5.14 0.14 -14.73
C GLU A 76 5.27 -0.52 -16.12
N ILE A 77 6.20 -1.47 -16.30
CA ILE A 77 6.31 -2.25 -17.53
C ILE A 77 5.06 -3.13 -17.71
N LEU A 78 4.74 -3.93 -16.67
CA LEU A 78 3.64 -4.89 -16.74
C LEU A 78 2.27 -4.20 -16.84
N PHE A 79 2.12 -3.02 -16.24
CA PHE A 79 0.94 -2.16 -16.37
C PHE A 79 0.62 -1.81 -17.84
N ARG A 80 1.64 -1.67 -18.70
CA ARG A 80 1.51 -1.32 -20.13
C ARG A 80 1.35 -2.53 -21.05
N THR A 81 1.33 -3.74 -20.50
CA THR A 81 1.09 -4.98 -21.26
C THR A 81 -0.42 -5.28 -21.39
N LYS A 82 -0.77 -6.30 -22.16
CA LYS A 82 -2.15 -6.81 -22.29
C LYS A 82 -2.62 -7.63 -21.09
N LEU A 83 -1.86 -7.63 -20.02
CA LEU A 83 -2.06 -8.50 -18.86
C LEU A 83 -3.47 -8.37 -18.26
N SER A 84 -3.99 -7.15 -18.14
CA SER A 84 -5.30 -6.91 -17.54
C SER A 84 -6.46 -7.49 -18.37
N GLU A 85 -6.34 -7.42 -19.71
CA GLU A 85 -7.33 -8.02 -20.61
C GLU A 85 -7.28 -9.54 -20.53
N GLU A 86 -6.08 -10.11 -20.52
CA GLU A 86 -5.86 -11.54 -20.38
C GLU A 86 -6.33 -12.05 -19.02
N MET A 87 -6.13 -11.27 -17.95
CA MET A 87 -6.63 -11.59 -16.61
C MET A 87 -8.16 -11.67 -16.58
N PHE A 88 -8.85 -10.68 -17.12
CA PHE A 88 -10.30 -10.71 -17.16
C PHE A 88 -10.81 -11.94 -17.91
N ARG A 89 -10.26 -12.20 -19.11
CA ARG A 89 -10.64 -13.35 -19.95
C ARG A 89 -10.30 -14.69 -19.31
N GLY A 90 -9.14 -14.79 -18.66
CA GLY A 90 -8.68 -16.03 -18.03
C GLY A 90 -9.40 -16.38 -16.73
N LEU A 91 -9.77 -15.38 -15.92
CA LEU A 91 -10.43 -15.58 -14.63
C LEU A 91 -11.96 -15.72 -14.77
N SER A 92 -12.57 -14.97 -15.69
CA SER A 92 -14.02 -14.91 -15.86
C SER A 92 -14.71 -16.29 -15.92
N PRO A 93 -14.22 -17.28 -16.68
CA PRO A 93 -14.88 -18.58 -16.80
C PRO A 93 -14.86 -19.42 -15.50
N TRP A 94 -13.91 -19.16 -14.60
CA TRP A 94 -13.77 -19.90 -13.35
C TRP A 94 -14.64 -19.35 -12.23
N LEU A 95 -15.05 -18.08 -12.34
CA LEU A 95 -15.79 -17.39 -11.28
C LEU A 95 -17.31 -17.42 -11.47
N GLN A 96 -17.78 -17.93 -12.60
CA GLN A 96 -19.21 -18.01 -12.94
C GLN A 96 -20.05 -18.87 -11.99
N TRP A 97 -19.43 -19.79 -11.23
CA TRP A 97 -20.15 -20.63 -10.28
C TRP A 97 -20.41 -19.96 -8.94
N LEU A 98 -19.61 -18.92 -8.58
CA LEU A 98 -19.79 -18.16 -7.36
C LEU A 98 -21.00 -17.21 -7.44
N PRO A 99 -21.80 -17.04 -6.37
CA PRO A 99 -22.74 -15.93 -6.28
C PRO A 99 -22.01 -14.60 -6.44
N GLY A 100 -22.50 -13.68 -7.30
CA GLY A 100 -21.74 -12.46 -7.67
C GLY A 100 -20.91 -12.58 -8.94
N ARG A 101 -20.54 -13.80 -9.33
CA ARG A 101 -19.93 -14.14 -10.64
C ARG A 101 -18.78 -13.21 -11.01
N LEU A 102 -18.95 -12.40 -12.09
CA LEU A 102 -17.88 -11.55 -12.62
C LEU A 102 -17.45 -10.42 -11.67
N ILE A 103 -18.23 -10.07 -10.65
CA ILE A 103 -17.79 -9.11 -9.64
C ILE A 103 -16.53 -9.62 -8.89
N HIS A 104 -16.41 -10.94 -8.72
CA HIS A 104 -15.23 -11.54 -8.13
C HIS A 104 -13.95 -11.37 -8.96
N VAL A 105 -14.09 -11.07 -10.27
CA VAL A 105 -12.91 -10.74 -11.11
C VAL A 105 -12.23 -9.47 -10.61
N ASN A 106 -12.98 -8.51 -10.04
CA ASN A 106 -12.39 -7.33 -9.41
C ASN A 106 -11.51 -7.74 -8.24
N VAL A 107 -11.98 -8.62 -7.35
CA VAL A 107 -11.22 -9.05 -6.15
C VAL A 107 -10.00 -9.87 -6.53
N ILE A 108 -10.20 -10.96 -7.28
CA ILE A 108 -9.11 -11.89 -7.62
C ILE A 108 -8.16 -11.26 -8.62
N GLY A 109 -8.69 -10.53 -9.61
CA GLY A 109 -7.90 -9.80 -10.59
C GLY A 109 -7.04 -8.71 -9.95
N CYS A 110 -7.61 -7.90 -9.05
CA CYS A 110 -6.83 -6.92 -8.30
C CYS A 110 -5.80 -7.61 -7.41
N GLY A 111 -6.13 -8.72 -6.74
CA GLY A 111 -5.18 -9.46 -5.91
C GLY A 111 -3.97 -9.99 -6.69
N ILE A 112 -4.19 -10.57 -7.87
CA ILE A 112 -3.10 -11.03 -8.75
C ILE A 112 -2.31 -9.84 -9.30
N PHE A 113 -2.99 -8.78 -9.76
CA PHE A 113 -2.33 -7.60 -10.30
C PHE A 113 -1.59 -6.80 -9.22
N ALA A 114 -2.06 -6.86 -7.99
CA ALA A 114 -1.40 -6.29 -6.82
C ALA A 114 0.06 -6.77 -6.69
N ALA A 115 0.28 -8.08 -6.83
CA ALA A 115 1.60 -8.70 -6.78
C ALA A 115 2.55 -8.26 -7.92
N VAL A 116 2.07 -7.41 -8.82
CA VAL A 116 2.85 -6.86 -9.95
C VAL A 116 3.02 -5.36 -9.79
N SER A 117 1.93 -4.65 -9.48
CA SER A 117 1.87 -3.18 -9.55
C SER A 117 2.45 -2.49 -8.31
N GLY A 118 2.31 -3.10 -7.14
CA GLY A 118 2.66 -2.48 -5.85
C GLY A 118 1.94 -1.14 -5.57
N SER A 119 0.89 -0.81 -6.36
CA SER A 119 0.18 0.47 -6.33
C SER A 119 -1.32 0.27 -6.41
N SER A 120 -2.06 0.88 -5.48
CA SER A 120 -3.52 0.83 -5.42
C SER A 120 -4.16 1.49 -6.64
N ALA A 121 -3.76 2.72 -6.95
CA ALA A 121 -4.32 3.46 -8.08
C ALA A 121 -4.07 2.77 -9.43
N ALA A 122 -2.86 2.23 -9.64
CA ALA A 122 -2.54 1.47 -10.85
C ALA A 122 -3.37 0.18 -10.96
N THR A 123 -3.53 -0.55 -9.86
CA THR A 123 -4.35 -1.77 -9.79
C THR A 123 -5.81 -1.45 -10.11
N CYS A 124 -6.37 -0.44 -9.46
CA CYS A 124 -7.75 0.02 -9.66
C CYS A 124 -7.98 0.47 -11.11
N ALA A 125 -7.09 1.31 -11.67
CA ALA A 125 -7.20 1.80 -13.04
C ALA A 125 -7.12 0.68 -14.06
N THR A 126 -6.18 -0.24 -13.89
CA THR A 126 -5.91 -1.31 -14.86
C THR A 126 -7.05 -2.32 -14.94
N ILE A 127 -7.47 -2.83 -13.79
CA ILE A 127 -8.58 -3.78 -13.73
C ILE A 127 -9.88 -3.09 -14.11
N GLY A 128 -10.11 -1.86 -13.60
CA GLY A 128 -11.32 -1.09 -13.85
C GLY A 128 -11.56 -0.77 -15.32
N LYS A 129 -10.49 -0.47 -16.07
CA LYS A 129 -10.58 -0.17 -17.50
C LYS A 129 -11.29 -1.27 -18.31
N ILE A 130 -11.18 -2.52 -17.86
CA ILE A 130 -11.76 -3.67 -18.57
C ILE A 130 -13.00 -4.17 -17.82
N SER A 131 -12.95 -4.28 -16.49
CA SER A 131 -14.03 -4.88 -15.72
C SER A 131 -15.29 -3.99 -15.71
N LEU A 132 -15.16 -2.66 -15.54
CA LEU A 132 -16.33 -1.79 -15.45
C LEU A 132 -17.19 -1.79 -16.71
N PRO A 133 -16.64 -1.58 -17.94
CA PRO A 133 -17.44 -1.66 -19.15
C PRO A 133 -18.07 -3.04 -19.38
N GLU A 134 -17.35 -4.12 -19.05
CA GLU A 134 -17.87 -5.49 -19.20
C GLU A 134 -18.98 -5.80 -18.21
N LEU A 135 -18.86 -5.35 -16.95
CA LEU A 135 -19.90 -5.50 -15.94
C LEU A 135 -21.15 -4.67 -16.29
N GLU A 136 -20.95 -3.43 -16.74
CA GLU A 136 -22.04 -2.55 -17.17
C GLU A 136 -22.79 -3.13 -18.38
N LYS A 137 -22.08 -3.57 -19.43
CA LYS A 137 -22.64 -4.20 -20.63
C LYS A 137 -23.49 -5.44 -20.30
N ARG A 138 -23.13 -6.18 -19.26
CA ARG A 138 -23.82 -7.39 -18.83
C ARG A 138 -24.91 -7.12 -17.81
N GLY A 139 -25.15 -5.85 -17.42
CA GLY A 139 -26.23 -5.45 -16.53
C GLY A 139 -25.99 -5.71 -15.04
N TYR A 140 -24.72 -5.78 -14.61
CA TYR A 140 -24.41 -5.83 -13.18
C TYR A 140 -24.73 -4.52 -12.45
N ASP A 141 -25.01 -4.61 -11.15
CA ASP A 141 -25.26 -3.45 -10.32
C ASP A 141 -24.04 -2.52 -10.33
N LYS A 142 -24.29 -1.23 -10.63
CA LYS A 142 -23.21 -0.24 -10.81
C LYS A 142 -22.49 0.07 -9.51
N ASP A 143 -23.24 0.15 -8.40
CA ASP A 143 -22.64 0.51 -7.11
C ASP A 143 -21.78 -0.64 -6.57
N MET A 144 -22.26 -1.90 -6.70
CA MET A 144 -21.44 -3.06 -6.34
C MET A 144 -20.21 -3.21 -7.23
N SER A 145 -20.34 -2.94 -8.54
CA SER A 145 -19.19 -2.98 -9.47
C SER A 145 -18.13 -1.94 -9.10
N LEU A 146 -18.54 -0.70 -8.79
CA LEU A 146 -17.63 0.36 -8.38
C LEU A 146 -17.04 0.12 -7.00
N GLY A 147 -17.87 -0.24 -6.02
CA GLY A 147 -17.46 -0.49 -4.65
C GLY A 147 -16.47 -1.65 -4.54
N SER A 148 -16.77 -2.78 -5.22
CA SER A 148 -15.87 -3.93 -5.24
C SER A 148 -14.53 -3.61 -5.87
N LEU A 149 -14.49 -2.78 -6.90
CA LEU A 149 -13.26 -2.36 -7.55
C LEU A 149 -12.48 -1.33 -6.71
N ALA A 150 -13.20 -0.38 -6.07
CA ALA A 150 -12.58 0.58 -5.16
C ALA A 150 -11.85 -0.13 -4.01
N GLY A 151 -12.55 -1.05 -3.34
CA GLY A 151 -11.98 -1.85 -2.27
C GLY A 151 -10.86 -2.77 -2.77
N SER A 152 -11.13 -3.58 -3.78
CA SER A 152 -10.13 -4.55 -4.28
C SER A 152 -8.88 -3.90 -4.86
N GLY A 153 -9.01 -2.69 -5.43
CA GLY A 153 -7.87 -1.92 -5.90
C GLY A 153 -6.84 -1.64 -4.80
N THR A 154 -7.27 -1.52 -3.53
CA THR A 154 -6.36 -1.27 -2.41
C THR A 154 -5.39 -2.42 -2.16
N LEU A 155 -5.75 -3.67 -2.50
CA LEU A 155 -4.88 -4.84 -2.38
C LEU A 155 -3.49 -4.64 -3.02
N GLY A 156 -3.37 -3.70 -3.98
CA GLY A 156 -2.08 -3.30 -4.56
C GLY A 156 -1.06 -2.75 -3.56
N LEU A 157 -1.46 -2.45 -2.33
CA LEU A 157 -0.59 -1.98 -1.27
C LEU A 157 -0.24 -3.08 -0.26
N LEU A 158 -1.10 -4.09 -0.11
CA LEU A 158 -0.94 -5.14 0.91
C LEU A 158 -0.28 -6.41 0.36
N ILE A 159 -0.56 -6.77 -0.90
CA ILE A 159 0.02 -7.98 -1.50
C ILE A 159 1.40 -7.65 -2.08
N PRO A 160 2.46 -8.33 -1.62
CA PRO A 160 3.82 -8.06 -2.09
C PRO A 160 4.06 -8.42 -3.57
N PRO A 161 5.03 -7.73 -4.23
CA PRO A 161 5.84 -6.63 -3.72
C PRO A 161 5.07 -5.31 -3.64
N SER A 162 5.13 -4.64 -2.49
CA SER A 162 4.36 -3.45 -2.18
C SER A 162 5.28 -2.26 -1.88
N ILE A 163 5.03 -1.13 -2.52
CA ILE A 163 5.81 0.10 -2.33
C ILE A 163 5.70 0.61 -0.87
N PRO A 164 4.50 0.73 -0.25
CA PRO A 164 4.38 1.14 1.14
C PRO A 164 5.10 0.22 2.13
N MET A 165 5.11 -1.09 1.86
CA MET A 165 5.84 -2.05 2.70
C MET A 165 7.36 -1.83 2.65
N VAL A 166 7.91 -1.54 1.47
CA VAL A 166 9.34 -1.20 1.33
C VAL A 166 9.65 0.09 2.07
N VAL A 167 8.83 1.13 1.87
CA VAL A 167 8.98 2.42 2.55
C VAL A 167 8.92 2.25 4.07
N TYR A 168 7.96 1.50 4.57
CA TYR A 168 7.85 1.19 5.99
C TYR A 168 9.09 0.43 6.51
N ALA A 169 9.48 -0.64 5.83
CA ALA A 169 10.59 -1.48 6.26
C ALA A 169 11.91 -0.68 6.39
N VAL A 170 12.17 0.19 5.43
CA VAL A 170 13.33 1.10 5.46
C VAL A 170 13.20 2.10 6.62
N THR A 171 12.04 2.72 6.79
CA THR A 171 11.80 3.72 7.84
C THR A 171 11.87 3.13 9.25
N ALA A 172 11.34 1.92 9.44
CA ALA A 172 11.36 1.21 10.71
C ALA A 172 12.65 0.42 10.97
N ASN A 173 13.55 0.36 9.97
CA ASN A 173 14.79 -0.43 9.97
C ASN A 173 14.53 -1.92 10.26
N VAL A 174 13.54 -2.50 9.54
CA VAL A 174 13.20 -3.92 9.59
C VAL A 174 13.41 -4.58 8.21
N SER A 175 13.43 -5.90 8.18
CA SER A 175 13.61 -6.64 6.92
C SER A 175 12.42 -6.45 5.98
N VAL A 176 12.67 -5.98 4.76
CA VAL A 176 11.67 -5.87 3.69
C VAL A 176 10.99 -7.21 3.43
N LEU A 177 11.78 -8.30 3.42
CA LEU A 177 11.27 -9.65 3.20
C LEU A 177 10.31 -10.09 4.31
N GLN A 178 10.64 -9.81 5.58
CA GLN A 178 9.74 -10.15 6.69
C GLN A 178 8.41 -9.38 6.59
N VAL A 179 8.43 -8.09 6.24
CA VAL A 179 7.22 -7.29 6.03
C VAL A 179 6.41 -7.83 4.85
N PHE A 180 7.06 -8.21 3.75
CA PHE A 180 6.40 -8.84 2.60
C PHE A 180 5.72 -10.14 2.99
N LEU A 181 6.43 -11.05 3.66
CA LEU A 181 5.86 -12.31 4.16
C LEU A 181 4.66 -12.06 5.08
N GLY A 182 4.76 -11.05 5.94
CA GLY A 182 3.68 -10.63 6.83
C GLY A 182 2.41 -10.18 6.11
N GLY A 183 2.52 -9.64 4.89
CA GLY A 183 1.39 -9.14 4.09
C GLY A 183 0.56 -10.21 3.38
N PHE A 184 1.11 -11.41 3.12
CA PHE A 184 0.43 -12.43 2.31
C PHE A 184 -0.86 -12.95 2.91
N ILE A 185 -0.81 -13.44 4.15
CA ILE A 185 -1.98 -14.01 4.80
C ILE A 185 -3.04 -12.94 5.05
N PRO A 186 -2.71 -11.72 5.56
CA PRO A 186 -3.67 -10.62 5.63
C PRO A 186 -4.25 -10.22 4.26
N GLY A 187 -3.44 -10.20 3.20
CA GLY A 187 -3.94 -9.95 1.83
C GLY A 187 -4.97 -11.00 1.39
N ALA A 188 -4.70 -12.29 1.63
CA ALA A 188 -5.65 -13.36 1.37
C ALA A 188 -6.91 -13.25 2.26
N LEU A 189 -6.76 -12.83 3.52
CA LEU A 189 -7.88 -12.55 4.43
C LEU A 189 -8.78 -11.45 3.88
N VAL A 190 -8.22 -10.32 3.46
CA VAL A 190 -8.98 -9.19 2.88
C VAL A 190 -9.69 -9.62 1.60
N MET A 191 -9.02 -10.36 0.71
CA MET A 191 -9.66 -10.94 -0.49
C MET A 191 -10.82 -11.86 -0.12
N GLY A 192 -10.66 -12.68 0.92
CA GLY A 192 -11.70 -13.56 1.45
C GLY A 192 -12.90 -12.78 2.00
N LEU A 193 -12.65 -11.73 2.78
CA LEU A 193 -13.69 -10.85 3.32
C LEU A 193 -14.47 -10.15 2.20
N TYR A 194 -13.78 -9.60 1.20
CA TYR A 194 -14.41 -8.95 0.05
C TYR A 194 -15.24 -9.93 -0.77
N SER A 195 -14.70 -11.11 -1.07
CA SER A 195 -15.43 -12.15 -1.80
C SER A 195 -16.62 -12.66 -0.99
N GLY A 196 -16.46 -12.86 0.32
CA GLY A 196 -17.54 -13.24 1.23
C GLY A 196 -18.68 -12.22 1.23
N TYR A 197 -18.36 -10.94 1.30
CA TYR A 197 -19.36 -9.87 1.22
C TYR A 197 -20.10 -9.88 -0.12
N ILE A 198 -19.38 -10.02 -1.24
CA ILE A 198 -20.00 -10.11 -2.57
C ILE A 198 -20.94 -11.30 -2.67
N ILE A 199 -20.57 -12.46 -2.12
CA ILE A 199 -21.43 -13.65 -2.07
C ILE A 199 -22.71 -13.36 -1.29
N ILE A 200 -22.58 -12.86 -0.05
CA ILE A 200 -23.73 -12.56 0.81
C ILE A 200 -24.65 -11.53 0.14
N TRP A 201 -24.09 -10.44 -0.36
CA TRP A 201 -24.83 -9.40 -1.04
C TRP A 201 -25.60 -9.93 -2.27
N SER A 202 -24.95 -10.78 -3.08
CA SER A 202 -25.55 -11.34 -4.29
C SER A 202 -26.67 -12.32 -3.99
N LEU A 203 -26.57 -13.07 -2.90
CA LEU A 203 -27.62 -13.96 -2.42
C LEU A 203 -28.85 -13.18 -1.92
N LEU A 204 -28.62 -12.03 -1.29
CA LEU A 204 -29.67 -11.15 -0.80
C LEU A 204 -30.30 -10.31 -1.93
N ASN A 205 -29.63 -10.12 -3.05
CA ASN A 205 -30.07 -9.30 -4.19
C ASN A 205 -30.03 -10.08 -5.52
N PRO A 206 -30.79 -11.18 -5.67
CA PRO A 206 -30.71 -12.04 -6.85
C PRO A 206 -31.07 -11.33 -8.16
N GLY A 207 -31.97 -10.31 -8.11
CA GLY A 207 -32.35 -9.51 -9.27
C GLY A 207 -31.28 -8.53 -9.79
N LYS A 208 -30.22 -8.28 -9.01
CA LYS A 208 -29.11 -7.38 -9.37
C LYS A 208 -27.89 -8.10 -9.92
N THR A 209 -27.94 -9.43 -9.97
CA THR A 209 -26.87 -10.27 -10.51
C THR A 209 -27.38 -10.95 -11.78
N PRO A 210 -26.80 -10.66 -12.97
CA PRO A 210 -27.24 -11.24 -14.23
C PRO A 210 -27.16 -12.77 -14.25
N PRO A 211 -27.88 -13.45 -15.15
CA PRO A 211 -27.81 -14.92 -15.30
C PRO A 211 -26.40 -15.37 -15.66
N ARG A 212 -26.11 -16.65 -15.42
CA ARG A 212 -24.79 -17.23 -15.75
C ARG A 212 -24.55 -17.20 -17.24
N ASP A 213 -23.31 -16.89 -17.63
CA ASP A 213 -22.88 -17.08 -19.01
C ASP A 213 -23.01 -18.57 -19.42
N PRO A 214 -23.18 -18.85 -20.72
CA PRO A 214 -23.17 -20.23 -21.22
C PRO A 214 -21.90 -20.98 -20.75
N PRO A 215 -22.03 -22.26 -20.38
CA PRO A 215 -20.89 -23.04 -19.91
C PRO A 215 -19.82 -23.16 -21.01
N MET A 216 -18.61 -22.71 -20.68
CA MET A 216 -17.47 -22.81 -21.59
C MET A 216 -16.80 -24.19 -21.44
N PRO A 217 -16.42 -24.89 -22.53
CA PRO A 217 -15.69 -26.14 -22.47
C PRO A 217 -14.39 -26.02 -21.63
N PHE A 218 -14.08 -27.03 -20.83
CA PHE A 218 -12.91 -27.02 -19.94
C PHE A 218 -11.60 -26.72 -20.68
N ARG A 219 -11.44 -27.25 -21.88
CA ARG A 219 -10.26 -27.04 -22.74
C ARG A 219 -10.10 -25.56 -23.12
N THR A 220 -11.21 -24.87 -23.40
CA THR A 220 -11.22 -23.44 -23.71
C THR A 220 -10.90 -22.60 -22.47
N LYS A 221 -11.47 -22.97 -21.31
CA LYS A 221 -11.12 -22.33 -20.02
C LYS A 221 -9.61 -22.41 -19.74
N LEU A 222 -9.04 -23.60 -19.87
CA LEU A 222 -7.61 -23.80 -19.65
C LEU A 222 -6.75 -23.00 -20.62
N ARG A 223 -7.15 -22.93 -21.91
CA ARG A 223 -6.44 -22.16 -22.94
C ARG A 223 -6.45 -20.65 -22.65
N GLU A 224 -7.59 -20.10 -22.21
CA GLU A 224 -7.67 -18.68 -21.85
C GLU A 224 -6.87 -18.39 -20.57
N SER A 225 -6.92 -19.28 -19.56
CA SER A 225 -6.13 -19.12 -18.35
C SER A 225 -4.63 -19.29 -18.57
N ALA A 226 -4.22 -20.10 -19.56
CA ALA A 226 -2.80 -20.28 -19.89
C ALA A 226 -2.10 -18.99 -20.33
N LYS A 227 -2.87 -18.00 -20.81
CA LYS A 227 -2.32 -16.67 -21.13
C LYS A 227 -1.81 -15.90 -19.91
N LEU A 228 -2.36 -16.22 -18.71
CA LEU A 228 -1.89 -15.64 -17.44
C LEU A 228 -0.59 -16.26 -16.94
N LEU A 229 -0.29 -17.48 -17.40
CA LEU A 229 0.81 -18.29 -16.85
C LEU A 229 2.17 -17.57 -16.90
N PRO A 230 2.57 -16.88 -17.99
CA PRO A 230 3.87 -16.21 -18.02
C PRO A 230 4.03 -15.15 -16.96
N CYS A 231 2.99 -14.36 -16.71
CA CYS A 231 3.02 -13.34 -15.65
C CYS A 231 2.98 -13.95 -14.26
N LEU A 232 2.12 -14.96 -14.04
CA LEU A 232 2.08 -15.67 -12.76
C LEU A 232 3.41 -16.35 -12.45
N LEU A 233 4.04 -16.96 -13.45
CA LEU A 233 5.37 -17.56 -13.29
C LEU A 233 6.43 -16.51 -12.93
N LEU A 234 6.40 -15.33 -13.54
CA LEU A 234 7.30 -14.24 -13.16
C LEU A 234 7.12 -13.83 -11.70
N ILE A 235 5.87 -13.62 -11.27
CA ILE A 235 5.54 -13.25 -9.88
C ILE A 235 6.03 -14.33 -8.92
N VAL A 236 5.69 -15.58 -9.21
CA VAL A 236 6.07 -16.74 -8.40
C VAL A 236 7.59 -16.87 -8.35
N ALA A 237 8.30 -16.75 -9.49
CA ALA A 237 9.75 -16.86 -9.55
C ALA A 237 10.46 -15.78 -8.73
N VAL A 238 10.04 -14.52 -8.88
CA VAL A 238 10.57 -13.38 -8.11
C VAL A 238 10.37 -13.62 -6.62
N PHE A 239 9.16 -14.04 -6.25
CA PHE A 239 8.79 -14.21 -4.85
C PHE A 239 9.47 -15.43 -4.22
N PHE A 240 9.46 -16.60 -4.88
CA PHE A 240 10.13 -17.79 -4.37
C PHE A 240 11.65 -17.59 -4.29
N SER A 241 12.26 -16.89 -5.24
CA SER A 241 13.68 -16.54 -5.19
C SER A 241 14.02 -15.74 -3.92
N LEU A 242 13.14 -14.81 -3.55
CA LEU A 242 13.29 -14.01 -2.34
C LEU A 242 13.10 -14.84 -1.06
N VAL A 243 12.06 -15.68 -1.01
CA VAL A 243 11.71 -16.50 0.17
C VAL A 243 12.75 -17.59 0.44
N LEU A 244 13.23 -18.25 -0.61
CA LEU A 244 14.24 -19.29 -0.51
C LEU A 244 15.66 -18.75 -0.27
N GLY A 245 15.82 -17.42 -0.24
CA GLY A 245 17.12 -16.78 -0.01
C GLY A 245 18.10 -16.91 -1.18
N PHE A 246 17.63 -17.28 -2.38
CA PHE A 246 18.47 -17.34 -3.58
C PHE A 246 18.95 -15.97 -4.03
N ALA A 247 18.17 -14.92 -3.74
CA ALA A 247 18.51 -13.57 -4.11
C ALA A 247 17.97 -12.57 -3.07
N THR A 248 18.66 -11.45 -2.93
CA THR A 248 18.22 -10.31 -2.13
C THR A 248 17.03 -9.60 -2.77
N ALA A 249 16.32 -8.73 -2.02
CA ALA A 249 15.19 -7.96 -2.56
C ALA A 249 15.57 -7.14 -3.80
N THR A 250 16.80 -6.59 -3.84
CA THR A 250 17.30 -5.81 -4.98
C THR A 250 17.55 -6.69 -6.20
N GLU A 251 18.15 -7.87 -6.00
CA GLU A 251 18.42 -8.82 -7.09
C GLU A 251 17.11 -9.39 -7.63
N CYS A 252 16.16 -9.75 -6.76
CA CYS A 252 14.82 -10.18 -7.15
C CYS A 252 14.09 -9.12 -7.98
N ALA A 253 14.19 -7.85 -7.59
CA ALA A 253 13.60 -6.75 -8.34
C ALA A 253 14.27 -6.58 -9.73
N ALA A 254 15.59 -6.76 -9.83
CA ALA A 254 16.30 -6.71 -11.11
C ALA A 254 15.88 -7.87 -12.03
N TRP A 255 15.76 -9.09 -11.52
CA TRP A 255 15.23 -10.24 -12.27
C TRP A 255 13.78 -10.00 -12.69
N GLY A 256 12.98 -9.39 -11.79
CA GLY A 256 11.60 -8.98 -12.07
C GLY A 256 11.51 -8.01 -13.25
N VAL A 257 12.36 -6.99 -13.29
CA VAL A 257 12.44 -6.04 -14.42
C VAL A 257 12.84 -6.74 -15.70
N ALA A 258 13.89 -7.58 -15.67
CA ALA A 258 14.34 -8.33 -16.84
C ALA A 258 13.24 -9.24 -17.39
N GLY A 259 12.53 -9.96 -16.52
CA GLY A 259 11.39 -10.81 -16.89
C GLY A 259 10.22 -10.02 -17.43
N ALA A 260 9.89 -8.86 -16.83
CA ALA A 260 8.83 -7.98 -17.28
C ALA A 260 9.13 -7.40 -18.70
N LEU A 261 10.38 -7.00 -18.97
CA LEU A 261 10.81 -6.55 -20.29
C LEU A 261 10.73 -7.68 -21.31
N LEU A 262 11.14 -8.90 -20.93
CA LEU A 262 11.04 -10.07 -21.80
C LEU A 262 9.57 -10.39 -22.14
N LEU A 263 8.68 -10.36 -21.16
CA LEU A 263 7.25 -10.57 -21.37
C LEU A 263 6.63 -9.47 -22.24
N ALA A 264 6.98 -8.22 -22.02
CA ALA A 264 6.52 -7.09 -22.83
C ALA A 264 7.01 -7.19 -24.28
N TRP A 265 8.24 -7.64 -24.47
CA TRP A 265 8.80 -7.88 -25.80
C TRP A 265 8.08 -9.05 -26.50
N TRP A 266 7.91 -10.17 -25.82
CA TRP A 266 7.22 -11.34 -26.36
C TRP A 266 5.75 -11.08 -26.70
N SER A 267 5.05 -10.31 -25.88
CA SER A 267 3.66 -9.90 -26.13
C SER A 267 3.52 -8.82 -27.21
N GLY A 268 4.63 -8.30 -27.73
CA GLY A 268 4.65 -7.24 -28.75
C GLY A 268 4.18 -5.87 -28.24
N THR A 269 4.18 -5.67 -26.92
CA THR A 269 3.76 -4.41 -26.29
C THR A 269 4.95 -3.49 -25.97
N LEU A 270 6.19 -4.01 -26.04
CA LEU A 270 7.40 -3.23 -25.80
C LEU A 270 7.73 -2.38 -27.04
N THR A 271 7.33 -1.12 -27.00
CA THR A 271 7.71 -0.10 -27.98
C THR A 271 8.72 0.86 -27.37
N ARG A 272 9.41 1.67 -28.18
CA ARG A 272 10.28 2.72 -27.65
C ARG A 272 9.50 3.69 -26.77
N ALA A 273 8.28 4.06 -27.16
CA ALA A 273 7.43 4.93 -26.37
C ALA A 273 7.08 4.30 -25.02
N SER A 274 6.56 3.05 -25.01
CA SER A 274 6.18 2.37 -23.75
C SER A 274 7.37 2.14 -22.80
N PHE A 275 8.57 1.88 -23.36
CA PHE A 275 9.79 1.76 -22.58
C PHE A 275 10.13 3.08 -21.89
N PHE A 276 10.27 4.18 -22.63
CA PHE A 276 10.63 5.48 -22.05
C PHE A 276 9.56 6.02 -21.10
N GLU A 277 8.29 5.81 -21.39
CA GLU A 277 7.19 6.16 -20.48
C GLU A 277 7.26 5.37 -19.18
N SER A 278 7.53 4.06 -19.23
CA SER A 278 7.65 3.24 -18.02
C SER A 278 8.84 3.68 -17.16
N VAL A 279 10.00 3.93 -17.77
CA VAL A 279 11.19 4.46 -17.07
C VAL A 279 10.89 5.82 -16.45
N MET A 280 10.27 6.74 -17.21
CA MET A 280 9.98 8.08 -16.70
C MET A 280 8.99 8.07 -15.55
N SER A 281 7.92 7.25 -15.63
CA SER A 281 6.95 7.07 -14.55
C SER A 281 7.62 6.51 -13.29
N ALA A 282 8.41 5.45 -13.45
CA ALA A 282 9.14 4.84 -12.34
C ALA A 282 10.13 5.82 -11.71
N THR A 283 10.87 6.56 -12.51
CA THR A 283 11.84 7.55 -12.03
C THR A 283 11.15 8.67 -11.24
N ARG A 284 10.06 9.23 -11.78
CA ARG A 284 9.31 10.30 -11.09
C ARG A 284 8.80 9.84 -9.73
N LEU A 285 8.19 8.66 -9.67
CA LEU A 285 7.66 8.12 -8.42
C LEU A 285 8.80 7.80 -7.43
N THR A 286 9.88 7.21 -7.90
CA THR A 286 11.06 6.92 -7.07
C THR A 286 11.67 8.19 -6.50
N CYS A 287 11.92 9.22 -7.32
CA CYS A 287 12.48 10.48 -6.86
C CYS A 287 11.59 11.15 -5.80
N MET A 288 10.28 11.12 -5.99
CA MET A 288 9.33 11.63 -5.01
C MET A 288 9.46 10.89 -3.67
N ILE A 289 9.45 9.57 -3.69
CA ILE A 289 9.54 8.75 -2.48
C ILE A 289 10.90 8.93 -1.78
N MET A 290 11.98 8.93 -2.53
CA MET A 290 13.34 9.13 -1.99
C MET A 290 13.50 10.48 -1.31
N LEU A 291 12.90 11.53 -1.88
CA LEU A 291 12.92 12.86 -1.28
C LEU A 291 12.13 12.91 0.04
N ILE A 292 10.97 12.22 0.08
CA ILE A 292 10.16 12.11 1.31
C ILE A 292 10.94 11.34 2.38
N LEU A 293 11.56 10.21 2.03
CA LEU A 293 12.39 9.42 2.95
C LEU A 293 13.57 10.22 3.51
N ALA A 294 14.25 10.99 2.66
CA ALA A 294 15.35 11.86 3.09
C ALA A 294 14.88 12.94 4.08
N GLY A 295 13.76 13.60 3.79
CA GLY A 295 13.15 14.59 4.69
C GLY A 295 12.73 13.97 6.02
N ALA A 296 12.14 12.79 6.00
CA ALA A 296 11.72 12.07 7.21
C ALA A 296 12.91 11.60 8.05
N ALA A 297 13.94 11.05 7.43
CA ALA A 297 15.15 10.63 8.15
C ALA A 297 15.78 11.82 8.89
N TYR A 298 15.86 12.96 8.22
CA TYR A 298 16.33 14.18 8.85
C TYR A 298 15.42 14.63 10.00
N THR A 299 14.11 14.66 9.78
CA THR A 299 13.13 15.00 10.83
C THR A 299 13.25 14.05 12.02
N THR A 300 13.40 12.75 11.78
CA THR A 300 13.60 11.74 12.84
C THR A 300 14.84 12.05 13.67
N ALA A 301 15.97 12.31 13.02
CA ALA A 301 17.19 12.68 13.70
C ALA A 301 17.04 14.00 14.48
N ALA A 302 16.39 14.99 13.91
CA ALA A 302 16.12 16.28 14.54
C ALA A 302 15.20 16.15 15.77
N MET A 303 14.13 15.35 15.66
CA MET A 303 13.19 15.14 16.76
C MET A 303 13.82 14.43 17.97
N ALA A 304 14.85 13.63 17.76
CA ALA A 304 15.58 13.03 18.88
C ALA A 304 16.17 14.09 19.82
N TYR A 305 16.59 15.24 19.31
CA TYR A 305 17.12 16.36 20.14
C TYR A 305 16.02 17.10 20.92
N THR A 306 14.76 16.96 20.54
CA THR A 306 13.65 17.60 21.25
C THR A 306 13.22 16.86 22.52
N GLY A 307 13.54 15.56 22.63
CA GLY A 307 13.04 14.68 23.69
C GLY A 307 11.55 14.30 23.56
N ILE A 308 10.81 14.85 22.60
CA ILE A 308 9.37 14.60 22.41
C ILE A 308 9.07 13.11 22.19
N PRO A 309 9.78 12.37 21.30
CA PRO A 309 9.48 10.96 21.10
C PRO A 309 9.69 10.10 22.35
N ALA A 310 10.71 10.41 23.15
CA ALA A 310 10.98 9.71 24.41
C ALA A 310 9.89 9.98 25.44
N ALA A 311 9.49 11.24 25.60
CA ALA A 311 8.42 11.60 26.54
C ALA A 311 7.07 11.00 26.16
N LEU A 312 6.75 10.91 24.87
CA LEU A 312 5.53 10.24 24.40
C LEU A 312 5.58 8.73 24.67
N ALA A 313 6.73 8.09 24.46
CA ALA A 313 6.91 6.68 24.78
C ALA A 313 6.75 6.41 26.29
N GLU A 314 7.31 7.26 27.16
CA GLU A 314 7.13 7.18 28.61
C GLU A 314 5.68 7.43 29.02
N TRP A 315 5.01 8.39 28.39
CA TRP A 315 3.60 8.63 28.65
C TRP A 315 2.74 7.41 28.30
N VAL A 316 2.97 6.76 27.15
CA VAL A 316 2.29 5.51 26.77
C VAL A 316 2.51 4.43 27.83
N LYS A 317 3.76 4.28 28.31
CA LYS A 317 4.09 3.33 29.38
C LYS A 317 3.34 3.64 30.68
N GLY A 318 3.23 4.92 31.03
CA GLY A 318 2.55 5.36 32.26
C GLY A 318 1.04 5.22 32.23
N GLN A 319 0.45 5.00 31.04
CA GLN A 319 -1.00 4.77 30.90
C GLN A 319 -1.39 3.28 31.00
N ASP A 320 -0.43 2.37 31.20
CA ASP A 320 -0.66 0.91 31.23
C ASP A 320 -1.51 0.41 30.04
N LEU A 321 -1.31 1.05 28.84
CA LEU A 321 -2.06 0.70 27.66
C LEU A 321 -1.66 -0.69 27.19
N THR A 322 -2.65 -1.56 27.03
CA THR A 322 -2.43 -2.84 26.34
C THR A 322 -2.08 -2.60 24.88
N PRO A 323 -1.31 -3.50 24.20
CA PRO A 323 -1.04 -3.38 22.76
C PRO A 323 -2.29 -3.19 21.91
N GLY A 324 -3.40 -3.86 22.26
CA GLY A 324 -4.68 -3.73 21.57
C GLY A 324 -5.32 -2.34 21.74
N MET A 325 -5.25 -1.74 22.94
CA MET A 325 -5.74 -0.37 23.17
C MET A 325 -4.91 0.65 22.39
N LEU A 326 -3.58 0.51 22.39
CA LEU A 326 -2.72 1.37 21.59
C LEU A 326 -3.05 1.23 20.10
N ALA A 327 -3.22 0.01 19.60
CA ALA A 327 -3.64 -0.22 18.22
C ALA A 327 -4.99 0.46 17.91
N LEU A 328 -5.96 0.41 18.81
CA LEU A 328 -7.25 1.07 18.61
C LEU A 328 -7.10 2.61 18.51
N TYR A 329 -6.34 3.24 19.39
CA TYR A 329 -6.09 4.70 19.33
C TYR A 329 -5.34 5.09 18.06
N LEU A 330 -4.33 4.30 17.67
CA LEU A 330 -3.60 4.50 16.42
C LEU A 330 -4.50 4.30 15.21
N SER A 331 -5.45 3.34 15.23
CA SER A 331 -6.41 3.15 14.13
C SER A 331 -7.27 4.39 13.92
N VAL A 332 -7.82 4.97 15.00
CA VAL A 332 -8.61 6.21 14.91
C VAL A 332 -7.77 7.34 14.32
N MET A 333 -6.54 7.50 14.80
CA MET A 333 -5.60 8.49 14.29
C MET A 333 -5.32 8.29 12.79
N TYR A 334 -5.01 7.06 12.36
CA TYR A 334 -4.68 6.75 10.97
C TYR A 334 -5.88 6.89 10.02
N ILE A 335 -7.08 6.57 10.47
CA ILE A 335 -8.31 6.80 9.68
C ILE A 335 -8.50 8.31 9.44
N ILE A 336 -8.32 9.14 10.47
CA ILE A 336 -8.43 10.61 10.34
C ILE A 336 -7.33 11.16 9.43
N LEU A 337 -6.07 10.74 9.64
CA LEU A 337 -4.94 11.16 8.80
C LEU A 337 -5.12 10.71 7.35
N GLY A 338 -5.61 9.50 7.13
CA GLY A 338 -5.85 8.95 5.79
C GLY A 338 -6.89 9.73 4.97
N CYS A 339 -7.78 10.49 5.63
CA CYS A 339 -8.65 11.43 4.95
C CYS A 339 -7.90 12.66 4.38
N LEU A 340 -6.72 12.99 4.93
CA LEU A 340 -6.04 14.27 4.69
C LEU A 340 -4.76 14.12 3.86
N ILE A 341 -4.05 13.00 4.00
CA ILE A 341 -2.73 12.78 3.40
C ILE A 341 -2.67 11.42 2.69
N ASP A 342 -1.74 11.30 1.74
CA ASP A 342 -1.51 10.03 1.04
C ASP A 342 -0.82 9.00 1.94
N GLY A 343 -0.92 7.72 1.56
CA GLY A 343 -0.46 6.62 2.39
C GLY A 343 1.04 6.57 2.64
N ILE A 344 1.88 6.91 1.65
CA ILE A 344 3.33 6.93 1.83
C ILE A 344 3.74 8.02 2.81
N SER A 345 3.15 9.20 2.63
CA SER A 345 3.36 10.34 3.54
C SER A 345 2.89 10.02 4.96
N MET A 346 1.76 9.31 5.09
CA MET A 346 1.23 8.88 6.38
C MET A 346 2.23 7.97 7.12
N ILE A 347 2.81 6.97 6.43
CA ILE A 347 3.83 6.08 7.01
C ILE A 347 5.01 6.89 7.52
N VAL A 348 5.57 7.73 6.67
CA VAL A 348 6.83 8.41 6.92
C VAL A 348 6.69 9.51 7.98
N LEU A 349 5.60 10.28 7.91
CA LEU A 349 5.31 11.37 8.84
C LEU A 349 5.09 10.86 10.27
N THR A 350 4.36 9.76 10.42
CA THR A 350 4.01 9.23 11.74
C THR A 350 5.10 8.36 12.36
N ALA A 351 5.97 7.77 11.55
CA ALA A 351 7.02 6.85 12.01
C ALA A 351 7.89 7.44 13.11
N VAL A 352 8.25 8.72 13.00
CA VAL A 352 9.10 9.44 13.96
C VAL A 352 8.56 9.36 15.39
N ILE A 353 7.23 9.45 15.52
CA ILE A 353 6.54 9.51 16.82
C ILE A 353 6.04 8.12 17.20
N VAL A 354 5.43 7.41 16.28
CA VAL A 354 4.70 6.17 16.56
C VAL A 354 5.63 4.97 16.77
N LEU A 355 6.75 4.85 16.01
CA LEU A 355 7.66 3.72 16.17
C LEU A 355 8.25 3.58 17.60
N PRO A 356 8.70 4.65 18.27
CA PRO A 356 9.12 4.56 19.67
C PRO A 356 7.99 4.08 20.60
N MET A 357 6.76 4.57 20.40
CA MET A 357 5.59 4.17 21.20
C MET A 357 5.25 2.69 21.01
N VAL A 358 5.27 2.20 19.78
CA VAL A 358 5.00 0.80 19.39
C VAL A 358 6.05 -0.13 20.00
N LYS A 359 7.34 0.25 19.92
CA LYS A 359 8.44 -0.49 20.56
C LYS A 359 8.27 -0.55 22.07
N GLN A 360 7.93 0.58 22.71
CA GLN A 360 7.73 0.66 24.16
C GLN A 360 6.54 -0.20 24.63
N ALA A 361 5.49 -0.29 23.80
CA ALA A 361 4.33 -1.16 24.06
C ALA A 361 4.61 -2.66 23.81
N GLY A 362 5.83 -3.02 23.38
CA GLY A 362 6.21 -4.40 23.10
C GLY A 362 5.57 -5.01 21.84
N MET A 363 5.09 -4.18 20.92
CA MET A 363 4.48 -4.64 19.66
C MET A 363 5.57 -5.00 18.65
N ASP A 364 5.36 -6.09 17.91
CA ASP A 364 6.25 -6.50 16.84
C ASP A 364 6.20 -5.50 15.67
N LEU A 365 7.38 -5.07 15.18
CA LEU A 365 7.46 -4.06 14.13
C LEU A 365 7.05 -4.60 12.75
N VAL A 366 7.21 -5.89 12.48
CA VAL A 366 6.73 -6.50 11.22
C VAL A 366 5.20 -6.52 11.23
N TRP A 367 4.61 -6.93 12.36
CA TRP A 367 3.16 -6.86 12.54
C TRP A 367 2.64 -5.42 12.37
N PHE A 368 3.30 -4.46 13.03
CA PHE A 368 2.89 -3.07 12.94
C PHE A 368 2.97 -2.51 11.51
N GLY A 369 3.97 -2.94 10.72
CA GLY A 369 4.07 -2.56 9.32
C GLY A 369 2.87 -2.99 8.49
N VAL A 370 2.43 -4.22 8.65
CA VAL A 370 1.24 -4.74 7.95
C VAL A 370 -0.03 -4.05 8.45
N TYR A 371 -0.15 -3.86 9.76
CA TYR A 371 -1.24 -3.08 10.37
C TYR A 371 -1.32 -1.67 9.77
N LEU A 372 -0.21 -0.98 9.66
CA LEU A 372 -0.14 0.37 9.09
C LEU A 372 -0.51 0.37 7.59
N VAL A 373 -0.06 -0.63 6.82
CA VAL A 373 -0.39 -0.73 5.40
C VAL A 373 -1.89 -0.95 5.18
N ILE A 374 -2.59 -1.70 6.04
CA ILE A 374 -4.05 -1.81 5.94
C ILE A 374 -4.73 -0.44 6.19
N HIS A 375 -4.19 0.40 7.08
CA HIS A 375 -4.69 1.77 7.24
C HIS A 375 -4.40 2.65 6.02
N VAL A 376 -3.25 2.44 5.36
CA VAL A 376 -2.96 3.07 4.06
C VAL A 376 -3.97 2.63 3.00
N GLU A 377 -4.40 1.36 2.99
CA GLU A 377 -5.49 0.89 2.13
C GLU A 377 -6.81 1.62 2.41
N MET A 378 -7.16 1.78 3.69
CA MET A 378 -8.36 2.54 4.07
C MET A 378 -8.32 3.96 3.53
N ALA A 379 -7.17 4.64 3.62
CA ALA A 379 -6.96 5.98 3.09
C ALA A 379 -7.26 6.10 1.58
N GLN A 380 -7.03 5.03 0.81
CA GLN A 380 -7.28 5.04 -0.64
C GLN A 380 -8.78 5.11 -1.01
N VAL A 381 -9.65 4.70 -0.11
CA VAL A 381 -11.11 4.65 -0.32
C VAL A 381 -11.88 5.61 0.59
N THR A 382 -11.16 6.49 1.30
CA THR A 382 -11.77 7.44 2.24
C THR A 382 -11.74 8.86 1.67
N PRO A 383 -12.89 9.55 1.53
CA PRO A 383 -12.90 10.94 1.10
C PRO A 383 -12.29 11.86 2.19
N PRO A 384 -11.75 13.06 1.84
CA PRO A 384 -11.73 13.65 0.48
C PRO A 384 -10.59 13.20 -0.42
N VAL A 385 -9.49 12.61 0.06
CA VAL A 385 -8.25 12.39 -0.71
C VAL A 385 -8.13 10.99 -1.33
N GLY A 386 -9.06 10.06 -1.07
CA GLY A 386 -8.96 8.67 -1.54
C GLY A 386 -8.63 8.53 -3.04
N PHE A 387 -7.40 8.12 -3.37
CA PHE A 387 -6.93 8.05 -4.76
C PHE A 387 -7.75 7.10 -5.63
N ASN A 388 -8.20 5.97 -5.09
CA ASN A 388 -9.04 5.04 -5.83
C ASN A 388 -10.41 5.67 -6.18
N LEU A 389 -10.92 6.54 -5.32
CA LEU A 389 -12.17 7.25 -5.58
C LEU A 389 -12.03 8.18 -6.79
N PHE A 390 -10.92 8.93 -6.91
CA PHE A 390 -10.64 9.79 -8.05
C PHE A 390 -10.43 9.00 -9.35
N VAL A 391 -9.71 7.87 -9.28
CA VAL A 391 -9.53 6.97 -10.43
C VAL A 391 -10.89 6.52 -10.95
N LEU A 392 -11.77 6.06 -10.05
CA LEU A 392 -13.10 5.55 -10.43
C LEU A 392 -14.07 6.67 -10.82
N GLN A 393 -13.97 7.84 -10.25
CA GLN A 393 -14.70 9.03 -10.68
C GLN A 393 -14.39 9.33 -12.15
N ASN A 394 -13.11 9.40 -12.51
CA ASN A 394 -12.68 9.68 -13.88
C ASN A 394 -13.11 8.59 -14.87
N MET A 395 -13.16 7.34 -14.43
CA MET A 395 -13.53 6.20 -15.30
C MET A 395 -15.04 6.04 -15.46
N SER A 396 -15.81 6.29 -14.39
CA SER A 396 -17.26 6.06 -14.38
C SER A 396 -18.10 7.30 -14.66
N GLY A 397 -17.47 8.49 -14.63
CA GLY A 397 -18.17 9.78 -14.71
C GLY A 397 -19.07 10.10 -13.52
N ARG A 398 -19.00 9.30 -12.43
CA ARG A 398 -19.81 9.49 -11.22
C ARG A 398 -19.09 10.38 -10.22
N ASP A 399 -19.85 11.08 -9.40
CA ASP A 399 -19.35 11.88 -8.30
C ASP A 399 -18.55 11.06 -7.27
N THR A 400 -17.50 11.67 -6.70
CA THR A 400 -16.60 11.04 -5.72
C THR A 400 -17.35 10.50 -4.50
N PHE A 401 -18.35 11.22 -3.99
CA PHE A 401 -19.14 10.77 -2.84
C PHE A 401 -20.01 9.55 -3.17
N THR A 402 -20.52 9.47 -4.39
CA THR A 402 -21.24 8.28 -4.87
C THR A 402 -20.32 7.06 -4.90
N VAL A 403 -19.10 7.22 -5.41
CA VAL A 403 -18.10 6.15 -5.41
C VAL A 403 -17.69 5.78 -3.98
N ALA A 404 -17.46 6.76 -3.11
CA ALA A 404 -17.14 6.55 -1.69
C ALA A 404 -18.25 5.78 -0.96
N ARG A 405 -19.51 6.13 -1.21
CA ARG A 405 -20.66 5.41 -0.64
C ARG A 405 -20.71 3.95 -1.10
N ALA A 406 -20.41 3.69 -2.38
CA ALA A 406 -20.32 2.33 -2.91
C ALA A 406 -19.14 1.55 -2.30
N ALA A 407 -18.02 2.21 -2.02
CA ALA A 407 -16.83 1.62 -1.41
C ALA A 407 -16.94 1.42 0.12
N PHE A 408 -17.89 2.09 0.78
CA PHE A 408 -18.03 2.10 2.24
C PHE A 408 -18.14 0.69 2.88
N PRO A 409 -18.89 -0.27 2.34
CA PRO A 409 -18.89 -1.63 2.89
C PRO A 409 -17.50 -2.29 2.87
N PHE A 410 -16.71 -2.05 1.83
CA PHE A 410 -15.36 -2.59 1.68
C PHE A 410 -14.38 -1.91 2.65
N PHE A 411 -14.55 -0.62 2.94
CA PHE A 411 -13.85 0.08 4.02
C PHE A 411 -14.14 -0.55 5.39
N LEU A 412 -15.41 -0.86 5.70
CA LEU A 412 -15.76 -1.54 6.95
C LEU A 412 -15.11 -2.92 7.06
N LEU A 413 -14.95 -3.65 5.95
CA LEU A 413 -14.26 -4.94 5.94
C LEU A 413 -12.75 -4.80 6.21
N LEU A 414 -12.12 -3.68 5.84
CA LEU A 414 -10.74 -3.38 6.24
C LEU A 414 -10.64 -3.14 7.76
N ILE A 415 -11.62 -2.47 8.38
CA ILE A 415 -11.68 -2.35 9.84
C ILE A 415 -11.79 -3.74 10.49
N VAL A 416 -12.63 -4.61 9.92
CA VAL A 416 -12.74 -6.01 10.41
C VAL A 416 -11.40 -6.74 10.25
N ALA A 417 -10.70 -6.54 9.14
CA ALA A 417 -9.39 -7.15 8.92
C ALA A 417 -8.37 -6.65 9.95
N VAL A 418 -8.33 -5.34 10.25
CA VAL A 418 -7.47 -4.78 11.31
C VAL A 418 -7.81 -5.39 12.66
N PHE A 419 -9.09 -5.50 13.01
CA PHE A 419 -9.52 -6.15 14.25
C PHE A 419 -9.03 -7.60 14.32
N ILE A 420 -9.21 -8.38 13.26
CA ILE A 420 -8.77 -9.79 13.21
C ILE A 420 -7.27 -9.92 13.40
N ILE A 421 -6.44 -9.11 12.71
CA ILE A 421 -4.98 -9.21 12.85
C ILE A 421 -4.48 -8.67 14.19
N THR A 422 -5.25 -7.82 14.87
CA THR A 422 -4.93 -7.31 16.21
C THR A 422 -5.20 -8.38 17.27
N GLU A 423 -6.34 -9.05 17.19
CA GLU A 423 -6.69 -10.17 18.08
C GLU A 423 -5.86 -11.42 17.80
N PHE A 424 -5.48 -11.64 16.55
CA PHE A 424 -4.70 -12.80 16.11
C PHE A 424 -3.39 -12.39 15.40
N PRO A 425 -2.38 -11.83 16.10
CA PRO A 425 -1.13 -11.36 15.50
C PRO A 425 -0.36 -12.46 14.74
N ARG A 426 -0.61 -13.72 15.09
CA ARG A 426 -0.04 -14.88 14.40
C ARG A 426 -0.38 -14.94 12.91
N ILE A 427 -1.50 -14.36 12.49
CA ILE A 427 -1.90 -14.27 11.08
C ILE A 427 -0.84 -13.51 10.28
N VAL A 428 -0.28 -12.45 10.83
CA VAL A 428 0.77 -11.64 10.21
C VAL A 428 2.14 -12.31 10.37
N LEU A 429 2.43 -12.82 11.56
CA LEU A 429 3.78 -13.28 11.95
C LEU A 429 4.07 -14.74 11.56
N PHE A 430 3.09 -15.49 11.08
CA PHE A 430 3.25 -16.91 10.77
C PHE A 430 4.31 -17.16 9.70
N LEU A 431 4.19 -16.53 8.53
CA LEU A 431 5.16 -16.72 7.43
C LEU A 431 6.53 -16.10 7.75
N PRO A 432 6.64 -14.89 8.33
CA PRO A 432 7.91 -14.36 8.78
C PRO A 432 8.67 -15.30 9.73
N LYS A 433 8.00 -15.82 10.76
CA LYS A 433 8.63 -16.75 11.72
C LYS A 433 8.93 -18.14 11.14
N LEU A 434 8.17 -18.58 10.16
CA LEU A 434 8.46 -19.84 9.45
C LEU A 434 9.73 -19.72 8.60
N ALA A 435 9.92 -18.58 7.93
CA ALA A 435 11.07 -18.35 7.07
C ALA A 435 12.33 -17.93 7.85
N PHE A 436 12.15 -17.27 8.99
CA PHE A 436 13.21 -16.80 9.87
C PHE A 436 12.88 -17.20 11.32
N PRO A 437 13.12 -18.48 11.68
CA PRO A 437 12.97 -18.90 13.06
C PRO A 437 13.98 -18.13 13.94
N ASP A 438 13.52 -17.68 15.13
CA ASP A 438 14.31 -16.98 16.14
C ASP A 438 15.50 -17.82 16.63
#